data_9689e3ac2d13b696e9b783a73cd7b85a
#
_entry.id   9689e3ac2d13b696e9b783a73cd7b85a
#
_cell.length_a   1.000
_cell.length_b   1.000
_cell.length_c   1.000
_cell.angle_alpha   90.00
_cell.angle_beta   90.00
_cell.angle_gamma   90.00
#
_symmetry.space_group_name_H-M   'P 1'
#
loop_
_entity.id
_entity.type
_entity.pdbx_description
1 polymer ?
#
loop_
_entity_poly.entity_id
_entity_poly.type
_entity_poly.pdbx_seq_one_letter_code
_entity_poly.pdbx_strand_id
1 'polypeptide(L)'
;SLLWVLDQTKTAMGARLMRQWLLSPLKSEDKINARLNGVEELYNASVLRVGLQETLGEVKDVGRLAGKISYGNATPKDLEALKKSLEMLPSLRFRLSGFASPILTGLLSSLPNVDDLASLLSSAIAENAPALVKDGGYIREGYDAELDELRGMREHAASLLKDMETREKDRTD
;
A
#
# COMPACT_ATOMS: atom_id res chain seq x y z
N SER A 1 -27.71 -10.74 3.63
CA SER A 1 -27.34 -11.63 2.50
C SER A 1 -26.26 -12.60 2.92
N LEU A 2 -26.12 -13.74 2.22
CA LEU A 2 -25.08 -14.74 2.48
C LEU A 2 -23.68 -14.08 2.42
N LEU A 3 -23.42 -13.23 1.45
CA LEU A 3 -22.16 -12.49 1.33
C LEU A 3 -21.84 -11.71 2.60
N TRP A 4 -22.82 -11.04 3.21
CA TRP A 4 -22.60 -10.26 4.44
C TRP A 4 -22.14 -11.13 5.61
N VAL A 5 -22.63 -12.36 5.70
CA VAL A 5 -22.22 -13.30 6.76
C VAL A 5 -20.81 -13.86 6.51
N LEU A 6 -20.49 -14.16 5.24
CA LEU A 6 -19.23 -14.82 4.86
C LEU A 6 -18.06 -13.86 4.68
N ASP A 7 -18.31 -12.58 4.36
CA ASP A 7 -17.24 -11.63 4.06
C ASP A 7 -16.54 -11.18 5.34
N GLN A 8 -15.46 -11.88 5.65
CA GLN A 8 -14.49 -11.55 6.71
C GLN A 8 -13.13 -11.14 6.10
N THR A 9 -13.13 -10.78 4.82
CA THR A 9 -11.91 -10.41 4.10
C THR A 9 -11.25 -9.16 4.69
N LYS A 10 -9.94 -9.08 4.58
CA LYS A 10 -9.15 -7.97 5.14
C LYS A 10 -8.79 -6.92 4.10
N THR A 11 -9.08 -7.19 2.82
CA THR A 11 -8.78 -6.28 1.71
C THR A 11 -9.99 -6.08 0.80
N ALA A 12 -10.10 -4.90 0.19
CA ALA A 12 -11.14 -4.64 -0.81
C ALA A 12 -11.04 -5.57 -2.02
N MET A 13 -9.82 -6.00 -2.39
CA MET A 13 -9.59 -6.99 -3.45
C MET A 13 -10.15 -8.35 -3.06
N GLY A 14 -9.92 -8.77 -1.81
CA GLY A 14 -10.47 -10.01 -1.25
C GLY A 14 -12.00 -10.01 -1.22
N ALA A 15 -12.63 -8.90 -0.81
CA ALA A 15 -14.08 -8.76 -0.80
C ALA A 15 -14.67 -8.90 -2.21
N ARG A 16 -14.04 -8.30 -3.23
CA ARG A 16 -14.47 -8.46 -4.63
C ARG A 16 -14.31 -9.92 -5.10
N LEU A 17 -13.21 -10.57 -4.75
CA LEU A 17 -12.99 -11.98 -5.10
C LEU A 17 -14.00 -12.91 -4.40
N MET A 18 -14.29 -12.67 -3.11
CA MET A 18 -15.31 -13.42 -2.36
C MET A 18 -16.68 -13.31 -3.04
N ARG A 19 -17.08 -12.09 -3.41
CA ARG A 19 -18.32 -11.86 -4.16
C ARG A 19 -18.33 -12.61 -5.50
N GLN A 20 -17.24 -12.57 -6.24
CA GLN A 20 -17.12 -13.28 -7.52
C GLN A 20 -17.26 -14.80 -7.33
N TRP A 21 -16.63 -15.37 -6.30
CA TRP A 21 -16.73 -16.80 -6.02
C TRP A 21 -18.14 -17.25 -5.68
N LEU A 22 -18.90 -16.42 -4.96
CA LEU A 22 -20.30 -16.71 -4.66
C LEU A 22 -21.20 -16.63 -5.90
N LEU A 23 -20.93 -15.68 -6.79
CA LEU A 23 -21.73 -15.50 -8.02
C LEU A 23 -21.34 -16.53 -9.12
N SER A 24 -20.12 -17.04 -9.09
CA SER A 24 -19.57 -17.96 -10.11
C SER A 24 -18.87 -19.13 -9.40
N PRO A 25 -19.61 -20.06 -8.79
CA PRO A 25 -19.04 -21.18 -8.07
C PRO A 25 -18.29 -22.14 -9.01
N LEU A 26 -17.28 -22.81 -8.47
CA LEU A 26 -16.57 -23.87 -9.19
C LEU A 26 -17.48 -25.07 -9.41
N LYS A 27 -17.30 -25.74 -10.58
CA LYS A 27 -18.00 -26.96 -10.93
C LYS A 27 -17.08 -28.19 -10.96
N SER A 28 -15.75 -27.99 -10.97
CA SER A 28 -14.76 -29.07 -10.95
C SER A 28 -14.49 -29.49 -9.51
N GLU A 29 -14.68 -30.78 -9.23
CA GLU A 29 -14.41 -31.38 -7.93
C GLU A 29 -12.94 -31.19 -7.52
N ASP A 30 -11.98 -31.41 -8.41
CA ASP A 30 -10.56 -31.22 -8.13
C ASP A 30 -10.24 -29.79 -7.70
N LYS A 31 -10.82 -28.81 -8.38
CA LYS A 31 -10.62 -27.38 -8.04
C LYS A 31 -11.29 -27.01 -6.71
N ILE A 32 -12.42 -27.61 -6.40
CA ILE A 32 -13.11 -27.43 -5.12
C ILE A 32 -12.25 -28.02 -4.00
N ASN A 33 -11.82 -29.27 -4.15
CA ASN A 33 -10.99 -29.95 -3.17
C ASN A 33 -9.64 -29.23 -2.95
N ALA A 34 -9.00 -28.73 -4.00
CA ALA A 34 -7.79 -27.95 -3.87
C ALA A 34 -8.00 -26.69 -3.01
N ARG A 35 -9.15 -25.99 -3.13
CA ARG A 35 -9.48 -24.86 -2.25
C ARG A 35 -9.77 -25.31 -0.83
N LEU A 36 -10.52 -26.38 -0.64
CA LEU A 36 -10.85 -26.91 0.67
C LEU A 36 -9.59 -27.34 1.43
N ASN A 37 -8.62 -27.97 0.78
CA ASN A 37 -7.34 -28.34 1.37
C ASN A 37 -6.56 -27.09 1.86
N GLY A 38 -6.56 -26.00 1.09
CA GLY A 38 -5.97 -24.74 1.53
C GLY A 38 -6.71 -24.10 2.72
N VAL A 39 -8.04 -24.20 2.73
CA VAL A 39 -8.87 -23.73 3.86
C VAL A 39 -8.60 -24.57 5.11
N GLU A 40 -8.52 -25.88 4.99
CA GLU A 40 -8.22 -26.80 6.10
C GLU A 40 -6.85 -26.50 6.71
N GLU A 41 -5.83 -26.31 5.88
CA GLU A 41 -4.50 -25.96 6.34
C GLU A 41 -4.49 -24.61 7.08
N LEU A 42 -5.14 -23.58 6.52
CA LEU A 42 -5.30 -22.28 7.19
C LEU A 42 -6.12 -22.37 8.48
N TYR A 43 -7.12 -23.24 8.52
CA TYR A 43 -7.94 -23.47 9.72
C TYR A 43 -7.11 -24.06 10.86
N ASN A 44 -6.30 -25.07 10.54
CA ASN A 44 -5.46 -25.76 11.51
C ASN A 44 -4.26 -24.91 11.98
N ALA A 45 -3.75 -24.03 11.13
CA ALA A 45 -2.63 -23.13 11.43
C ALA A 45 -3.08 -21.76 11.96
N SER A 46 -3.79 -21.73 13.08
CA SER A 46 -4.45 -20.52 13.62
C SER A 46 -3.50 -19.33 13.82
N VAL A 47 -2.31 -19.55 14.34
CA VAL A 47 -1.31 -18.48 14.58
C VAL A 47 -0.81 -17.88 13.27
N LEU A 48 -0.46 -18.71 12.29
CA LEU A 48 -0.03 -18.25 10.96
C LEU A 48 -1.17 -17.51 10.23
N ARG A 49 -2.41 -18.05 10.34
CA ARG A 49 -3.60 -17.42 9.76
C ARG A 49 -3.84 -16.01 10.31
N VAL A 50 -3.80 -15.84 11.64
CA VAL A 50 -4.00 -14.54 12.28
C VAL A 50 -2.95 -13.55 11.80
N GLY A 51 -1.67 -13.93 11.83
CA GLY A 51 -0.60 -13.07 11.35
C GLY A 51 -0.72 -12.73 9.85
N LEU A 52 -1.20 -13.67 9.02
CA LEU A 52 -1.48 -13.40 7.61
C LEU A 52 -2.63 -12.38 7.45
N GLN A 53 -3.69 -12.51 8.24
CA GLN A 53 -4.82 -11.58 8.25
C GLN A 53 -4.41 -10.16 8.67
N GLU A 54 -3.56 -10.03 9.69
CA GLU A 54 -2.99 -8.75 10.13
C GLU A 54 -2.19 -8.09 9.01
N THR A 55 -1.26 -8.82 8.40
CA THR A 55 -0.47 -8.31 7.29
C THR A 55 -1.33 -7.89 6.09
N LEU A 56 -2.36 -8.68 5.75
CA LEU A 56 -3.31 -8.33 4.69
C LEU A 56 -4.11 -7.07 5.01
N GLY A 57 -4.42 -6.81 6.27
CA GLY A 57 -5.14 -5.60 6.71
C GLY A 57 -4.40 -4.29 6.39
N GLU A 58 -3.08 -4.33 6.31
CA GLU A 58 -2.24 -3.18 5.94
C GLU A 58 -2.19 -2.95 4.43
N VAL A 59 -2.50 -3.97 3.61
CA VAL A 59 -2.47 -3.88 2.14
C VAL A 59 -3.70 -3.14 1.63
N LYS A 60 -3.48 -2.02 0.95
CA LYS A 60 -4.55 -1.22 0.34
C LYS A 60 -4.98 -1.82 -1.01
N ASP A 61 -5.96 -1.23 -1.65
CA ASP A 61 -6.46 -1.68 -2.95
C ASP A 61 -5.45 -1.36 -4.07
N VAL A 62 -4.43 -2.21 -4.20
CA VAL A 62 -3.34 -2.05 -5.18
C VAL A 62 -3.88 -1.96 -6.61
N GLY A 63 -4.91 -2.74 -6.95
CA GLY A 63 -5.51 -2.68 -8.29
C GLY A 63 -6.11 -1.30 -8.59
N ARG A 64 -6.81 -0.69 -7.63
CA ARG A 64 -7.35 0.67 -7.78
C ARG A 64 -6.25 1.72 -7.82
N LEU A 65 -5.21 1.58 -7.01
CA LEU A 65 -4.06 2.50 -7.01
C LEU A 65 -3.32 2.45 -8.35
N ALA A 66 -3.04 1.25 -8.88
CA ALA A 66 -2.44 1.08 -10.20
C ALA A 66 -3.29 1.70 -11.32
N GLY A 67 -4.62 1.54 -11.27
CA GLY A 67 -5.54 2.20 -12.20
C GLY A 67 -5.41 3.72 -12.16
N LYS A 68 -5.40 4.34 -10.97
CA LYS A 68 -5.22 5.79 -10.83
C LYS A 68 -3.89 6.28 -11.43
N ILE A 69 -2.81 5.53 -11.21
CA ILE A 69 -1.49 5.84 -11.76
C ILE A 69 -1.53 5.78 -13.28
N SER A 70 -2.11 4.72 -13.86
CA SER A 70 -2.24 4.55 -15.31
C SER A 70 -3.06 5.65 -15.97
N TYR A 71 -4.07 6.19 -15.29
CA TYR A 71 -4.88 7.31 -15.78
C TYR A 71 -4.29 8.69 -15.46
N GLY A 72 -3.12 8.78 -14.80
CA GLY A 72 -2.46 10.03 -14.46
C GLY A 72 -3.19 10.88 -13.40
N ASN A 73 -4.09 10.29 -12.63
CA ASN A 73 -4.88 10.99 -11.59
C ASN A 73 -4.56 10.51 -10.16
N ALA A 74 -3.41 9.83 -9.98
CA ALA A 74 -2.93 9.44 -8.66
C ALA A 74 -2.51 10.67 -7.85
N THR A 75 -2.89 10.70 -6.59
CA THR A 75 -2.46 11.72 -5.62
C THR A 75 -1.18 11.27 -4.90
N PRO A 76 -0.44 12.19 -4.24
CA PRO A 76 0.69 11.82 -3.40
C PRO A 76 0.33 10.78 -2.34
N LYS A 77 -0.87 10.89 -1.76
CA LYS A 77 -1.39 9.94 -0.77
C LYS A 77 -1.69 8.56 -1.37
N ASP A 78 -2.08 8.49 -2.65
CA ASP A 78 -2.25 7.20 -3.34
C ASP A 78 -0.89 6.51 -3.54
N LEU A 79 0.18 7.27 -3.85
CA LEU A 79 1.55 6.74 -3.98
C LEU A 79 2.11 6.27 -2.63
N GLU A 80 1.87 7.02 -1.56
CA GLU A 80 2.21 6.59 -0.19
C GLU A 80 1.49 5.30 0.19
N ALA A 81 0.20 5.18 -0.13
CA ALA A 81 -0.59 3.98 0.13
C ALA A 81 -0.09 2.77 -0.68
N LEU A 82 0.33 3.00 -1.92
CA LEU A 82 0.97 1.96 -2.73
C LEU A 82 2.30 1.53 -2.13
N LYS A 83 3.19 2.49 -1.78
CA LYS A 83 4.45 2.22 -1.10
C LYS A 83 4.26 1.31 0.11
N LYS A 84 3.40 1.71 1.06
CA LYS A 84 3.10 0.92 2.27
C LYS A 84 2.58 -0.48 1.95
N SER A 85 1.77 -0.63 0.90
CA SER A 85 1.25 -1.93 0.48
C SER A 85 2.33 -2.84 -0.10
N LEU A 86 3.28 -2.29 -0.86
CA LEU A 86 4.39 -3.05 -1.42
C LEU A 86 5.41 -3.46 -0.34
N GLU A 87 5.63 -2.61 0.66
CA GLU A 87 6.48 -2.90 1.82
C GLU A 87 5.96 -4.09 2.66
N MET A 88 4.67 -4.47 2.52
CA MET A 88 4.12 -5.65 3.19
C MET A 88 4.42 -6.96 2.46
N LEU A 89 4.85 -6.93 1.20
CA LEU A 89 5.06 -8.16 0.41
C LEU A 89 6.12 -9.12 0.97
N PRO A 90 7.27 -8.68 1.48
CA PRO A 90 8.22 -9.58 2.13
C PRO A 90 7.60 -10.32 3.32
N SER A 91 6.83 -9.62 4.14
CA SER A 91 6.11 -10.21 5.29
C SER A 91 5.04 -11.21 4.83
N LEU A 92 4.29 -10.90 3.77
CA LEU A 92 3.33 -11.84 3.17
C LEU A 92 4.01 -13.09 2.64
N ARG A 93 5.14 -12.96 1.91
CA ARG A 93 5.93 -14.08 1.43
C ARG A 93 6.40 -14.97 2.57
N PHE A 94 6.98 -14.37 3.60
CA PHE A 94 7.45 -15.10 4.78
C PHE A 94 6.33 -15.87 5.46
N ARG A 95 5.15 -15.26 5.65
CA ARG A 95 4.00 -15.94 6.28
C ARG A 95 3.41 -17.04 5.39
N LEU A 96 3.35 -16.83 4.07
CA LEU A 96 2.88 -17.85 3.12
C LEU A 96 3.85 -19.03 3.01
N SER A 97 5.15 -18.83 3.21
CA SER A 97 6.14 -19.92 3.17
C SER A 97 5.95 -20.96 4.29
N GLY A 98 5.17 -20.65 5.31
CA GLY A 98 4.81 -21.57 6.38
C GLY A 98 3.73 -22.60 6.00
N PHE A 99 3.17 -22.52 4.78
CA PHE A 99 2.12 -23.43 4.29
C PHE A 99 2.65 -24.37 3.21
N ALA A 100 2.04 -25.54 3.09
CA ALA A 100 2.48 -26.61 2.19
C ALA A 100 1.46 -26.98 1.10
N SER A 101 0.16 -26.63 1.26
CA SER A 101 -0.86 -26.99 0.26
C SER A 101 -0.55 -26.38 -1.11
N PRO A 102 -0.79 -27.12 -2.20
CA PRO A 102 -0.48 -26.65 -3.56
C PRO A 102 -1.11 -25.31 -3.91
N ILE A 103 -2.29 -25.00 -3.37
CA ILE A 103 -2.95 -23.72 -3.63
C ILE A 103 -2.21 -22.55 -2.93
N LEU A 104 -1.74 -22.72 -1.70
CA LEU A 104 -1.04 -21.67 -0.96
C LEU A 104 0.40 -21.49 -1.46
N THR A 105 1.10 -22.56 -1.78
CA THR A 105 2.43 -22.51 -2.41
C THR A 105 2.36 -21.92 -3.83
N GLY A 106 1.29 -22.21 -4.57
CA GLY A 106 1.02 -21.58 -5.86
C GLY A 106 0.79 -20.08 -5.76
N LEU A 107 0.05 -19.61 -4.73
CA LEU A 107 -0.10 -18.19 -4.45
C LEU A 107 1.25 -17.55 -4.11
N LEU A 108 2.06 -18.16 -3.25
CA LEU A 108 3.39 -17.69 -2.92
C LEU A 108 4.27 -17.52 -4.19
N SER A 109 4.25 -18.52 -5.06
CA SER A 109 5.03 -18.50 -6.31
C SER A 109 4.53 -17.46 -7.32
N SER A 110 3.25 -17.09 -7.26
CA SER A 110 2.64 -16.09 -8.15
C SER A 110 2.86 -14.64 -7.70
N LEU A 111 3.36 -14.41 -6.47
CA LEU A 111 3.65 -13.07 -6.00
C LEU A 111 4.82 -12.47 -6.81
N PRO A 112 4.63 -11.32 -7.47
CA PRO A 112 5.67 -10.70 -8.28
C PRO A 112 6.80 -10.16 -7.41
N ASN A 113 8.02 -10.13 -7.94
CA ASN A 113 9.06 -9.30 -7.36
C ASN A 113 8.77 -7.83 -7.72
N VAL A 114 8.71 -6.98 -6.71
CA VAL A 114 8.45 -5.54 -6.83
C VAL A 114 9.46 -4.70 -6.05
N ASP A 115 10.61 -5.27 -5.70
CA ASP A 115 11.60 -4.65 -4.83
C ASP A 115 12.12 -3.34 -5.41
N ASP A 116 12.34 -3.27 -6.73
CA ASP A 116 12.76 -2.05 -7.42
C ASP A 116 11.70 -0.95 -7.30
N LEU A 117 10.42 -1.29 -7.49
CA LEU A 117 9.32 -0.33 -7.37
C LEU A 117 9.13 0.12 -5.92
N ALA A 118 9.22 -0.81 -4.97
CA ALA A 118 9.13 -0.49 -3.55
C ALA A 118 10.28 0.45 -3.13
N SER A 119 11.51 0.16 -3.58
CA SER A 119 12.68 0.98 -3.33
C SER A 119 12.55 2.38 -3.95
N LEU A 120 12.08 2.46 -5.19
CA LEU A 120 11.82 3.74 -5.87
C LEU A 120 10.82 4.59 -5.08
N LEU A 121 9.67 4.02 -4.71
CA LEU A 121 8.65 4.74 -3.95
C LEU A 121 9.14 5.13 -2.55
N SER A 122 9.92 4.27 -1.89
CA SER A 122 10.48 4.54 -0.56
C SER A 122 11.55 5.64 -0.59
N SER A 123 12.32 5.75 -1.67
CA SER A 123 13.29 6.83 -1.84
C SER A 123 12.63 8.14 -2.25
N ALA A 124 11.59 8.09 -3.10
CA ALA A 124 10.99 9.29 -3.71
C ALA A 124 9.85 9.91 -2.88
N ILE A 125 9.02 9.08 -2.22
CA ILE A 125 7.79 9.57 -1.56
C ILE A 125 8.01 9.79 -0.07
N ALA A 126 7.71 10.99 0.39
CA ALA A 126 7.77 11.37 1.79
C ALA A 126 6.77 10.57 2.64
N GLU A 127 7.09 10.40 3.92
CA GLU A 127 6.13 9.91 4.91
C GLU A 127 5.07 10.97 5.17
N ASN A 128 3.83 10.54 5.35
CA ASN A 128 2.67 11.43 5.53
C ASN A 128 2.46 12.39 4.36
N ALA A 129 2.58 11.88 3.14
CA ALA A 129 2.35 12.65 1.92
C ALA A 129 0.99 13.38 1.95
N PRO A 130 0.92 14.63 1.46
CA PRO A 130 -0.31 15.41 1.44
C PRO A 130 -1.36 14.81 0.50
N ALA A 131 -2.62 15.20 0.70
CA ALA A 131 -3.72 14.73 -0.15
C ALA A 131 -3.66 15.29 -1.56
N LEU A 132 -3.15 16.51 -1.73
CA LEU A 132 -3.12 17.23 -3.00
C LEU A 132 -1.69 17.60 -3.40
N VAL A 133 -1.41 17.52 -4.69
CA VAL A 133 -0.11 17.91 -5.27
C VAL A 133 0.25 19.36 -4.96
N LYS A 134 -0.75 20.26 -4.98
CA LYS A 134 -0.56 21.70 -4.72
C LYS A 134 -0.04 22.02 -3.31
N ASP A 135 -0.24 21.11 -2.36
CA ASP A 135 0.21 21.32 -0.97
C ASP A 135 1.74 21.15 -0.85
N GLY A 136 2.39 20.54 -1.85
CA GLY A 136 3.84 20.31 -1.86
C GLY A 136 4.30 19.29 -0.82
N GLY A 137 5.63 19.10 -0.67
CA GLY A 137 6.21 18.27 0.39
C GLY A 137 6.04 16.76 0.22
N TYR A 138 5.59 16.28 -0.94
CA TYR A 138 5.37 14.85 -1.19
C TYR A 138 6.60 14.11 -1.74
N ILE A 139 7.58 14.83 -2.27
CA ILE A 139 8.88 14.25 -2.63
C ILE A 139 9.77 14.30 -1.39
N ARG A 140 10.41 13.17 -1.09
CA ARG A 140 11.34 13.05 0.04
C ARG A 140 12.53 13.98 -0.13
N GLU A 141 12.98 14.59 0.95
CA GLU A 141 14.24 15.32 1.00
C GLU A 141 15.42 14.39 0.70
N GLY A 142 16.38 14.85 -0.09
CA GLY A 142 17.52 14.08 -0.56
C GLY A 142 17.24 13.21 -1.79
N TYR A 143 16.00 13.19 -2.33
CA TYR A 143 15.68 12.46 -3.55
C TYR A 143 16.11 13.21 -4.81
N ASP A 144 15.92 14.53 -4.83
CA ASP A 144 16.24 15.38 -5.96
C ASP A 144 16.97 16.63 -5.47
N ALA A 145 18.24 16.78 -5.83
CA ALA A 145 19.12 17.85 -5.35
C ALA A 145 18.65 19.25 -5.82
N GLU A 146 18.12 19.36 -7.04
CA GLU A 146 17.63 20.62 -7.57
C GLU A 146 16.37 21.07 -6.81
N LEU A 147 15.47 20.15 -6.53
CA LEU A 147 14.28 20.42 -5.72
C LEU A 147 14.65 20.86 -4.30
N ASP A 148 15.64 20.22 -3.68
CA ASP A 148 16.07 20.56 -2.34
C ASP A 148 16.77 21.94 -2.30
N GLU A 149 17.52 22.29 -3.32
CA GLU A 149 18.09 23.65 -3.48
C GLU A 149 16.97 24.71 -3.58
N LEU A 150 15.96 24.45 -4.42
CA LEU A 150 14.80 25.36 -4.57
C LEU A 150 14.01 25.51 -3.27
N ARG A 151 13.87 24.44 -2.48
CA ARG A 151 13.24 24.49 -1.15
C ARG A 151 14.05 25.36 -0.20
N GLY A 152 15.38 25.19 -0.16
CA GLY A 152 16.27 25.99 0.66
C GLY A 152 16.21 27.47 0.30
N MET A 153 16.19 27.81 -0.99
CA MET A 153 16.02 29.20 -1.45
C MET A 153 14.68 29.81 -0.99
N ARG A 154 13.59 29.05 -1.08
CA ARG A 154 12.26 29.49 -0.64
C ARG A 154 12.21 29.73 0.88
N GLU A 155 12.78 28.85 1.66
CA GLU A 155 12.83 28.97 3.12
C GLU A 155 13.69 30.14 3.57
N HIS A 156 14.82 30.35 2.91
CA HIS A 156 15.68 31.50 3.18
C HIS A 156 14.98 32.83 2.85
N ALA A 157 14.29 32.91 1.71
CA ALA A 157 13.51 34.10 1.33
C ALA A 157 12.38 34.39 2.34
N ALA A 158 11.66 33.33 2.81
CA ALA A 158 10.62 33.48 3.81
C ALA A 158 11.18 33.95 5.16
N SER A 159 12.35 33.47 5.58
CA SER A 159 13.05 33.93 6.78
C SER A 159 13.45 35.37 6.70
N LEU A 160 14.04 35.80 5.57
CA LEU A 160 14.42 37.17 5.34
C LEU A 160 13.22 38.14 5.41
N LEU A 161 12.09 37.79 4.79
CA LEU A 161 10.87 38.59 4.85
C LEU A 161 10.36 38.74 6.29
N LYS A 162 10.36 37.65 7.06
CA LYS A 162 9.94 37.64 8.47
C LYS A 162 10.86 38.53 9.34
N ASP A 163 12.16 38.47 9.10
CA ASP A 163 13.14 39.30 9.79
C ASP A 163 12.96 40.82 9.44
N MET A 164 12.64 41.10 8.20
CA MET A 164 12.32 42.48 7.76
C MET A 164 11.04 43.00 8.44
N GLU A 165 9.96 42.19 8.46
CA GLU A 165 8.73 42.55 9.16
C GLU A 165 8.96 42.84 10.65
N THR A 166 9.76 41.98 11.30
CA THR A 166 10.08 42.20 12.72
C THR A 166 10.84 43.49 12.97
N ARG A 167 11.87 43.78 12.14
CA ARG A 167 12.63 45.00 12.24
C ARG A 167 11.79 46.26 11.98
N GLU A 168 10.86 46.22 11.02
CA GLU A 168 9.97 47.35 10.75
C GLU A 168 8.94 47.57 11.87
N LYS A 169 8.44 46.49 12.49
CA LYS A 169 7.58 46.61 13.68
C LYS A 169 8.33 47.26 14.86
N ASP A 170 9.53 46.78 15.17
CA ASP A 170 10.37 47.33 16.26
C ASP A 170 10.80 48.80 16.01
N ARG A 171 10.71 49.28 14.76
CA ARG A 171 11.04 50.65 14.38
C ARG A 171 9.86 51.61 14.46
N THR A 172 8.64 51.08 14.38
CA THR A 172 7.40 51.86 14.33
C THR A 172 6.65 51.89 15.66
N ASP A 173 7.00 51.05 16.64
CA ASP A 173 6.57 51.10 18.02
C ASP A 173 7.55 51.99 18.84
#